data_8d4155f46c78520ae9bddb53300cfc76
#
_entry.id   8d4155f46c78520ae9bddb53300cfc76
#
_cell.length_a   1.000
_cell.length_b   1.000
_cell.length_c   1.000
_cell.angle_alpha   90.00
_cell.angle_beta   90.00
_cell.angle_gamma   90.00
#
_symmetry.space_group_name_H-M   'P 1'
#
loop_
_entity.id
_entity.type
_entity.pdbx_description
1 polymer ?
#
loop_
_entity_poly.entity_id
_entity_poly.type
_entity_poly.pdbx_seq_one_letter_code
_entity_poly.pdbx_strand_id
1 'polypeptide(L)'
;WAGAKSDLTWNRFGRRKGWILLGATAALIGFLFIPTAQSVFAIMVFILITNIGMALYRSPTAAWLGDLFQAKERSRVNGLINLMGGVGGLLAYFGGGYLFNQYGRSAPFVWGSITTFAAILVIIFFIKEPRRIDFETTESVNLLKDFLKIFRNSHRNNLIILVSILLWFISFSALETGLSSIAVFSLGIEAGTASIVTGSMTLSFILCAFPSGLLGTRWGLRRTILVGLAGLTAMLLVGFFIARNIFSLVFVLVVCGFFWALVNVNSLPLVLDQGDEKRSGASTGNYYFASQLAAVVGPTLGGVLVGVLGQEYRWLWLFSTFFMGLAFWMMTRVQYTNK
;
A
#
# COMPACT_ATOMS: atom_id res chain seq x y z
N TRP A 1 17.81 0.80 5.14
CA TRP A 1 18.93 1.65 5.53
C TRP A 1 18.58 2.52 6.75
N ALA A 2 17.53 3.36 6.70
CA ALA A 2 17.14 4.24 7.80
C ALA A 2 16.82 3.45 9.09
N GLY A 3 16.12 2.33 9.00
CA GLY A 3 15.86 1.44 10.13
C GLY A 3 17.14 0.95 10.77
N ALA A 4 18.04 0.34 9.98
CA ALA A 4 19.32 -0.17 10.48
C ALA A 4 20.21 0.94 11.06
N LYS A 5 20.26 2.11 10.44
CA LYS A 5 20.98 3.26 11.00
C LYS A 5 20.36 3.77 12.30
N SER A 6 19.03 3.76 12.40
CA SER A 6 18.36 4.16 13.63
C SER A 6 18.64 3.22 14.80
N ASP A 7 18.99 1.96 14.53
CA ASP A 7 19.40 0.99 15.55
C ASP A 7 20.75 1.35 16.19
N LEU A 8 21.66 1.96 15.40
CA LEU A 8 23.03 2.26 15.78
C LEU A 8 23.25 3.71 16.22
N THR A 9 22.28 4.60 16.03
CA THR A 9 22.42 6.04 16.31
C THR A 9 21.58 6.45 17.51
N TRP A 10 22.20 7.16 18.44
CA TRP A 10 21.52 7.76 19.59
C TRP A 10 21.70 9.27 19.56
N ASN A 11 20.63 10.02 19.67
CA ASN A 11 20.66 11.48 19.74
C ASN A 11 19.88 11.99 20.96
N ARG A 12 19.84 13.31 21.16
CA ARG A 12 19.16 13.96 22.31
C ARG A 12 17.66 13.65 22.40
N PHE A 13 17.03 13.22 21.30
CA PHE A 13 15.60 12.87 21.24
C PHE A 13 15.36 11.38 21.45
N GLY A 14 16.39 10.55 21.44
CA GLY A 14 16.33 9.10 21.52
C GLY A 14 16.94 8.42 20.29
N ARG A 15 16.78 7.10 20.20
CA ARG A 15 17.32 6.27 19.12
C ARG A 15 16.51 6.44 17.84
N ARG A 16 15.20 6.20 17.90
CA ARG A 16 14.31 6.21 16.72
C ARG A 16 13.60 7.54 16.51
N LYS A 17 13.23 8.21 17.59
CA LYS A 17 12.49 9.46 17.59
C LYS A 17 13.14 10.53 16.71
N GLY A 18 14.47 10.68 16.74
CA GLY A 18 15.20 11.63 15.90
C GLY A 18 15.04 11.36 14.40
N TRP A 19 15.09 10.10 13.99
CA TRP A 19 14.87 9.70 12.58
C TRP A 19 13.44 9.92 12.14
N ILE A 20 12.47 9.61 13.01
CA ILE A 20 11.03 9.84 12.76
C ILE A 20 10.77 11.33 12.56
N LEU A 21 11.30 12.18 13.46
CA LEU A 21 11.14 13.63 13.36
C LEU A 21 11.77 14.20 12.08
N LEU A 22 12.99 13.78 11.75
CA LEU A 22 13.68 14.21 10.53
C LEU A 22 12.86 13.84 9.28
N GLY A 23 12.42 12.58 9.19
CA GLY A 23 11.67 12.10 8.05
C GLY A 23 10.28 12.74 7.95
N ALA A 24 9.56 12.86 9.05
CA ALA A 24 8.23 13.49 9.09
C ALA A 24 8.30 14.99 8.73
N THR A 25 9.32 15.72 9.21
CA THR A 25 9.52 17.12 8.86
C THR A 25 9.85 17.30 7.38
N ALA A 26 10.73 16.45 6.82
CA ALA A 26 11.04 16.48 5.39
C ALA A 26 9.79 16.16 4.55
N ALA A 27 9.01 15.17 4.93
CA ALA A 27 7.76 14.82 4.26
C ALA A 27 6.74 15.97 4.33
N LEU A 28 6.57 16.60 5.49
CA LEU A 28 5.69 17.75 5.68
C LEU A 28 6.07 18.92 4.78
N ILE A 29 7.34 19.28 4.73
CA ILE A 29 7.83 20.38 3.88
C ILE A 29 7.56 20.06 2.40
N GLY A 30 7.98 18.90 1.93
CA GLY A 30 7.73 18.48 0.55
C GLY A 30 6.24 18.53 0.21
N PHE A 31 5.39 17.94 1.04
CA PHE A 31 3.95 17.87 0.82
C PHE A 31 3.27 19.25 0.80
N LEU A 32 3.65 20.15 1.70
CA LEU A 32 3.09 21.51 1.78
C LEU A 32 3.35 22.33 0.50
N PHE A 33 4.51 22.13 -0.14
CA PHE A 33 4.90 22.88 -1.31
C PHE A 33 4.46 22.27 -2.64
N ILE A 34 3.90 21.04 -2.69
CA ILE A 34 3.37 20.44 -3.93
C ILE A 34 2.40 21.37 -4.67
N PRO A 35 1.38 21.99 -4.02
CA PRO A 35 0.41 22.81 -4.75
C PRO A 35 0.95 24.15 -5.25
N THR A 36 2.10 24.61 -4.76
CA THR A 36 2.73 25.86 -5.19
C THR A 36 3.61 25.70 -6.41
N ALA A 37 3.90 24.46 -6.80
CA ALA A 37 4.77 24.17 -7.94
C ALA A 37 4.12 24.60 -9.26
N GLN A 38 4.90 25.32 -10.08
CA GLN A 38 4.44 25.85 -11.38
C GLN A 38 4.95 25.01 -12.57
N SER A 39 5.85 24.06 -12.35
CA SER A 39 6.37 23.17 -13.39
C SER A 39 6.28 21.70 -12.96
N VAL A 40 6.19 20.80 -13.94
CA VAL A 40 6.20 19.35 -13.71
C VAL A 40 7.45 18.93 -12.94
N PHE A 41 8.61 19.52 -13.27
CA PHE A 41 9.87 19.22 -12.57
C PHE A 41 9.78 19.60 -11.08
N ALA A 42 9.26 20.80 -10.76
CA ALA A 42 9.09 21.22 -9.36
C ALA A 42 8.11 20.31 -8.59
N ILE A 43 7.00 19.88 -9.21
CA ILE A 43 6.08 18.91 -8.63
C ILE A 43 6.82 17.60 -8.32
N MET A 44 7.59 17.08 -9.27
CA MET A 44 8.35 15.85 -9.09
C MET A 44 9.36 15.95 -7.94
N VAL A 45 10.06 17.10 -7.82
CA VAL A 45 11.02 17.34 -6.72
C VAL A 45 10.30 17.34 -5.37
N PHE A 46 9.18 18.04 -5.23
CA PHE A 46 8.44 18.05 -3.95
C PHE A 46 7.84 16.69 -3.61
N ILE A 47 7.32 15.95 -4.59
CA ILE A 47 6.87 14.57 -4.39
C ILE A 47 8.04 13.68 -3.95
N LEU A 48 9.21 13.82 -4.57
CA LEU A 48 10.40 13.05 -4.21
C LEU A 48 10.84 13.34 -2.76
N ILE A 49 10.89 14.62 -2.37
CA ILE A 49 11.20 15.02 -0.99
C ILE A 49 10.19 14.41 -0.02
N THR A 50 8.90 14.48 -0.33
CA THR A 50 7.84 13.89 0.48
C THR A 50 8.05 12.38 0.65
N ASN A 51 8.27 11.66 -0.45
CA ASN A 51 8.46 10.21 -0.43
C ASN A 51 9.75 9.78 0.28
N ILE A 52 10.85 10.50 0.12
CA ILE A 52 12.10 10.27 0.87
C ILE A 52 11.86 10.48 2.36
N GLY A 53 11.17 11.57 2.74
CA GLY A 53 10.79 11.81 4.13
C GLY A 53 9.95 10.67 4.70
N MET A 54 8.94 10.21 3.97
CA MET A 54 8.11 9.06 4.36
C MET A 54 8.93 7.77 4.50
N ALA A 55 9.84 7.50 3.58
CA ALA A 55 10.71 6.32 3.64
C ALA A 55 11.65 6.37 4.86
N LEU A 56 12.16 7.55 5.21
CA LEU A 56 13.06 7.76 6.35
C LEU A 56 12.36 7.47 7.69
N TYR A 57 11.10 7.90 7.90
CA TYR A 57 10.42 7.66 9.17
C TYR A 57 9.69 6.33 9.26
N ARG A 58 9.24 5.74 8.13
CA ARG A 58 8.38 4.53 8.13
C ARG A 58 9.05 3.33 8.79
N SER A 59 10.31 3.05 8.47
CA SER A 59 11.03 1.92 9.03
C SER A 59 11.35 2.08 10.52
N PRO A 60 11.89 3.24 10.99
CA PRO A 60 12.03 3.49 12.42
C PRO A 60 10.72 3.44 13.19
N THR A 61 9.60 3.91 12.63
CA THR A 61 8.27 3.87 13.28
C THR A 61 7.80 2.43 13.45
N ALA A 62 7.94 1.59 12.44
CA ALA A 62 7.57 0.18 12.53
C ALA A 62 8.42 -0.55 13.58
N ALA A 63 9.72 -0.28 13.63
CA ALA A 63 10.61 -0.86 14.63
C ALA A 63 10.34 -0.33 16.05
N TRP A 64 9.87 0.89 16.17
CA TRP A 64 9.50 1.52 17.45
C TRP A 64 8.37 0.78 18.18
N LEU A 65 7.47 0.15 17.42
CA LEU A 65 6.46 -0.75 17.98
C LEU A 65 7.09 -1.86 18.83
N GLY A 66 8.20 -2.44 18.36
CA GLY A 66 8.95 -3.46 19.07
C GLY A 66 9.64 -2.95 20.35
N ASP A 67 10.06 -1.67 20.33
CA ASP A 67 10.76 -1.03 21.44
C ASP A 67 9.81 -0.54 22.55
N LEU A 68 8.58 -0.15 22.19
CA LEU A 68 7.61 0.43 23.11
C LEU A 68 6.65 -0.60 23.74
N PHE A 69 6.40 -1.72 23.10
CA PHE A 69 5.38 -2.69 23.52
C PHE A 69 5.94 -4.10 23.69
N GLN A 70 5.43 -4.82 24.70
CA GLN A 70 5.78 -6.21 24.95
C GLN A 70 5.26 -7.12 23.83
N ALA A 71 5.91 -8.27 23.61
CA ALA A 71 5.60 -9.19 22.51
C ALA A 71 4.11 -9.57 22.43
N LYS A 72 3.46 -9.80 23.58
CA LYS A 72 2.02 -10.15 23.66
C LYS A 72 1.07 -9.02 23.27
N GLU A 73 1.52 -7.75 23.30
CA GLU A 73 0.71 -6.57 22.97
C GLU A 73 0.90 -6.10 21.52
N ARG A 74 2.04 -6.47 20.91
CA ARG A 74 2.43 -5.98 19.58
C ARG A 74 1.40 -6.26 18.50
N SER A 75 0.75 -7.43 18.54
CA SER A 75 -0.29 -7.79 17.56
C SER A 75 -1.49 -6.85 17.64
N ARG A 76 -1.97 -6.57 18.88
CA ARG A 76 -3.11 -5.66 19.11
C ARG A 76 -2.77 -4.22 18.69
N VAL A 77 -1.59 -3.75 19.04
CA VAL A 77 -1.14 -2.38 18.70
C VAL A 77 -0.92 -2.24 17.19
N ASN A 78 -0.34 -3.25 16.53
CA ASN A 78 -0.22 -3.26 15.07
C ASN A 78 -1.58 -3.24 14.37
N GLY A 79 -2.57 -3.96 14.90
CA GLY A 79 -3.95 -3.88 14.41
C GLY A 79 -4.53 -2.48 14.51
N LEU A 80 -4.29 -1.77 15.63
CA LEU A 80 -4.72 -0.39 15.83
C LEU A 80 -4.02 0.57 14.86
N ILE A 81 -2.71 0.40 14.62
CA ILE A 81 -1.94 1.20 13.65
C ILE A 81 -2.51 1.04 12.25
N ASN A 82 -2.81 -0.19 11.83
CA ASN A 82 -3.41 -0.46 10.52
C ASN A 82 -4.82 0.14 10.40
N LEU A 83 -5.63 0.06 11.47
CA LEU A 83 -6.94 0.69 11.50
C LEU A 83 -6.83 2.21 11.36
N MET A 84 -5.92 2.85 12.10
CA MET A 84 -5.68 4.29 11.99
C MET A 84 -5.16 4.69 10.60
N GLY A 85 -4.33 3.85 9.98
CA GLY A 85 -3.92 4.01 8.57
C GLY A 85 -5.11 4.00 7.62
N GLY A 86 -6.04 3.06 7.80
CA GLY A 86 -7.28 3.00 7.02
C GLY A 86 -8.17 4.24 7.22
N VAL A 87 -8.37 4.66 8.47
CA VAL A 87 -9.12 5.90 8.80
C VAL A 87 -8.44 7.12 8.16
N GLY A 88 -7.11 7.22 8.26
CA GLY A 88 -6.35 8.29 7.61
C GLY A 88 -6.53 8.31 6.09
N GLY A 89 -6.53 7.14 5.45
CA GLY A 89 -6.82 7.01 4.01
C GLY A 89 -8.24 7.49 3.65
N LEU A 90 -9.26 7.11 4.42
CA LEU A 90 -10.63 7.60 4.20
C LEU A 90 -10.73 9.11 4.38
N LEU A 91 -10.11 9.66 5.42
CA LEU A 91 -10.06 11.12 5.64
C LEU A 91 -9.36 11.84 4.48
N ALA A 92 -8.29 11.25 3.93
CA ALA A 92 -7.60 11.82 2.77
C ALA A 92 -8.48 11.81 1.52
N TYR A 93 -9.17 10.71 1.21
CA TYR A 93 -10.05 10.62 0.04
C TYR A 93 -11.28 11.50 0.18
N PHE A 94 -12.07 11.35 1.23
CA PHE A 94 -13.33 12.07 1.40
C PHE A 94 -13.12 13.50 1.89
N GLY A 95 -12.33 13.69 2.94
CA GLY A 95 -12.02 15.01 3.49
C GLY A 95 -11.17 15.82 2.52
N GLY A 96 -10.14 15.22 1.96
CA GLY A 96 -9.28 15.86 0.96
C GLY A 96 -10.05 16.25 -0.30
N GLY A 97 -10.91 15.38 -0.82
CA GLY A 97 -11.78 15.69 -1.97
C GLY A 97 -12.76 16.82 -1.67
N TYR A 98 -13.40 16.80 -0.49
CA TYR A 98 -14.29 17.88 -0.05
C TYR A 98 -13.56 19.22 0.06
N LEU A 99 -12.40 19.23 0.73
CA LEU A 99 -11.57 20.43 0.88
C LEU A 99 -11.09 20.98 -0.47
N PHE A 100 -10.76 20.09 -1.41
CA PHE A 100 -10.38 20.47 -2.75
C PHE A 100 -11.52 21.21 -3.48
N ASN A 101 -12.74 20.65 -3.42
CA ASN A 101 -13.91 21.25 -4.08
C ASN A 101 -14.34 22.58 -3.46
N GLN A 102 -14.24 22.74 -2.12
CA GLN A 102 -14.71 23.93 -1.43
C GLN A 102 -13.65 25.06 -1.36
N TYR A 103 -12.38 24.71 -1.20
CA TYR A 103 -11.31 25.67 -0.90
C TYR A 103 -10.18 25.63 -1.93
N GLY A 104 -10.30 24.81 -2.97
CA GLY A 104 -9.34 24.69 -4.05
C GLY A 104 -8.18 23.75 -3.76
N ARG A 105 -7.31 23.63 -4.76
CA ARG A 105 -6.28 22.59 -4.83
C ARG A 105 -5.27 22.57 -3.68
N SER A 106 -5.03 23.69 -3.03
CA SER A 106 -4.05 23.80 -1.95
C SER A 106 -4.60 23.32 -0.59
N ALA A 107 -5.91 23.35 -0.40
CA ALA A 107 -6.53 23.08 0.89
C ALA A 107 -6.24 21.66 1.45
N PRO A 108 -6.30 20.56 0.68
CA PRO A 108 -5.96 19.23 1.18
C PRO A 108 -4.50 19.14 1.65
N PHE A 109 -3.59 19.80 0.94
CA PHE A 109 -2.17 19.79 1.27
C PHE A 109 -1.88 20.57 2.56
N VAL A 110 -2.51 21.73 2.73
CA VAL A 110 -2.40 22.52 3.96
C VAL A 110 -2.96 21.74 5.15
N TRP A 111 -4.16 21.15 5.00
CA TRP A 111 -4.77 20.36 6.06
C TRP A 111 -3.94 19.11 6.42
N GLY A 112 -3.43 18.38 5.44
CA GLY A 112 -2.53 17.25 5.65
C GLY A 112 -1.22 17.66 6.32
N SER A 113 -0.70 18.85 6.01
CA SER A 113 0.49 19.40 6.67
C SER A 113 0.22 19.78 8.11
N ILE A 114 -0.95 20.38 8.41
CA ILE A 114 -1.36 20.72 9.79
C ILE A 114 -1.49 19.44 10.63
N THR A 115 -2.14 18.40 10.10
CA THR A 115 -2.29 17.12 10.82
C THR A 115 -0.95 16.41 11.03
N THR A 116 -0.04 16.45 10.05
CA THR A 116 1.32 15.92 10.19
C THR A 116 2.11 16.71 11.22
N PHE A 117 2.03 18.03 11.21
CA PHE A 117 2.68 18.89 12.19
C PHE A 117 2.15 18.61 13.60
N ALA A 118 0.84 18.50 13.78
CA ALA A 118 0.24 18.12 15.07
C ALA A 118 0.74 16.75 15.55
N ALA A 119 0.86 15.76 14.65
CA ALA A 119 1.43 14.46 14.99
C ALA A 119 2.91 14.56 15.42
N ILE A 120 3.70 15.39 14.76
CA ILE A 120 5.10 15.67 15.15
C ILE A 120 5.15 16.25 16.58
N LEU A 121 4.28 17.21 16.90
CA LEU A 121 4.20 17.79 18.25
C LEU A 121 3.82 16.72 19.29
N VAL A 122 2.84 15.87 19.00
CA VAL A 122 2.47 14.76 19.88
C VAL A 122 3.66 13.83 20.13
N ILE A 123 4.41 13.48 19.10
CA ILE A 123 5.63 12.67 19.26
C ILE A 123 6.67 13.37 20.12
N ILE A 124 6.87 14.67 19.95
CA ILE A 124 7.87 15.44 20.72
C ILE A 124 7.51 15.47 22.20
N PHE A 125 6.27 15.82 22.54
CA PHE A 125 5.88 16.14 23.91
C PHE A 125 5.39 14.93 24.71
N PHE A 126 4.71 13.98 24.06
CA PHE A 126 4.00 12.91 24.79
C PHE A 126 4.70 11.57 24.75
N ILE A 127 5.53 11.27 23.75
CA ILE A 127 6.17 9.96 23.65
C ILE A 127 7.60 10.03 24.22
N LYS A 128 7.84 9.25 25.28
CA LYS A 128 9.17 9.07 25.86
C LYS A 128 9.77 7.77 25.40
N GLU A 129 10.96 7.82 24.81
CA GLU A 129 11.68 6.62 24.37
C GLU A 129 12.47 6.02 25.55
N PRO A 130 12.41 4.68 25.76
CA PRO A 130 13.16 4.03 26.84
C PRO A 130 14.66 4.16 26.62
N ARG A 131 15.44 4.46 27.68
CA ARG A 131 16.86 4.80 27.63
C ARG A 131 17.81 3.62 27.49
N ARG A 132 17.36 2.37 27.68
CA ARG A 132 18.17 1.16 27.55
C ARG A 132 17.41 0.11 26.76
N ILE A 133 18.01 -0.33 25.68
CA ILE A 133 17.64 -1.56 24.97
C ILE A 133 18.96 -2.30 24.75
N ASP A 134 19.06 -3.51 25.30
CA ASP A 134 20.20 -4.39 25.06
C ASP A 134 20.19 -4.76 23.57
N PHE A 135 21.33 -4.51 22.93
CA PHE A 135 21.51 -4.77 21.51
C PHE A 135 21.81 -6.25 21.31
N GLU A 136 20.85 -7.01 20.82
CA GLU A 136 21.20 -8.18 20.03
C GLU A 136 21.61 -7.66 18.64
N THR A 137 22.86 -7.88 18.28
CA THR A 137 23.41 -7.56 16.96
C THR A 137 22.62 -8.32 15.89
N THR A 138 21.72 -7.63 15.24
CA THR A 138 20.99 -8.20 14.09
C THR A 138 22.00 -8.31 12.95
N GLU A 139 22.30 -9.52 12.50
CA GLU A 139 23.11 -9.75 11.30
C GLU A 139 22.58 -8.90 10.13
N SER A 140 23.47 -8.31 9.38
CA SER A 140 23.13 -7.48 8.22
C SER A 140 22.42 -8.34 7.17
N VAL A 141 21.10 -8.23 7.11
CA VAL A 141 20.26 -8.91 6.12
C VAL A 141 20.57 -8.33 4.73
N ASN A 142 21.23 -9.11 3.91
CA ASN A 142 21.55 -8.75 2.53
C ASN A 142 20.35 -9.10 1.64
N LEU A 143 19.31 -8.22 1.69
CA LEU A 143 17.99 -8.44 1.04
C LEU A 143 18.11 -8.90 -0.42
N LEU A 144 19.07 -8.37 -1.18
CA LEU A 144 19.28 -8.75 -2.58
C LEU A 144 19.84 -10.18 -2.73
N LYS A 145 20.80 -10.56 -1.88
CA LYS A 145 21.36 -11.92 -1.88
C LYS A 145 20.35 -12.96 -1.41
N ASP A 146 19.54 -12.60 -0.43
CA ASP A 146 18.51 -13.50 0.09
C ASP A 146 17.37 -13.65 -0.91
N PHE A 147 16.98 -12.58 -1.63
CA PHE A 147 16.02 -12.64 -2.73
C PHE A 147 16.51 -13.52 -3.89
N LEU A 148 17.78 -13.36 -4.33
CA LEU A 148 18.35 -14.19 -5.40
C LEU A 148 18.50 -15.67 -4.98
N LYS A 149 18.78 -15.95 -3.69
CA LYS A 149 18.76 -17.32 -3.15
C LYS A 149 17.37 -17.96 -3.20
N ILE A 150 16.30 -17.17 -3.07
CA ILE A 150 14.93 -17.67 -3.12
C ILE A 150 14.59 -18.14 -4.52
N PHE A 151 14.93 -17.38 -5.55
CA PHE A 151 14.76 -17.82 -6.95
C PHE A 151 15.55 -19.10 -7.28
N ARG A 152 16.64 -19.33 -6.57
CA ARG A 152 17.54 -20.48 -6.84
C ARG A 152 17.21 -21.72 -6.00
N ASN A 153 16.63 -21.58 -4.81
CA ASN A 153 16.41 -22.69 -3.85
C ASN A 153 14.95 -22.83 -3.37
N SER A 154 13.99 -22.08 -3.93
CA SER A 154 12.60 -22.13 -3.46
C SER A 154 11.85 -23.30 -4.09
N HIS A 155 11.02 -23.98 -3.28
CA HIS A 155 10.04 -24.91 -3.79
C HIS A 155 9.18 -24.23 -4.86
N ARG A 156 8.91 -24.90 -5.97
CA ARG A 156 8.15 -24.40 -7.14
C ARG A 156 6.86 -23.66 -6.75
N ASN A 157 6.15 -24.14 -5.72
CA ASN A 157 4.94 -23.52 -5.22
C ASN A 157 5.15 -22.12 -4.66
N ASN A 158 6.21 -21.89 -3.87
CA ASN A 158 6.49 -20.59 -3.28
C ASN A 158 6.81 -19.55 -4.36
N LEU A 159 7.51 -19.95 -5.42
CA LEU A 159 7.76 -19.07 -6.57
C LEU A 159 6.46 -18.70 -7.29
N ILE A 160 5.56 -19.66 -7.53
CA ILE A 160 4.28 -19.40 -8.17
C ILE A 160 3.45 -18.42 -7.32
N ILE A 161 3.42 -18.58 -6.00
CA ILE A 161 2.72 -17.67 -5.10
C ILE A 161 3.32 -16.26 -5.17
N LEU A 162 4.65 -16.11 -5.08
CA LEU A 162 5.31 -14.80 -5.14
C LEU A 162 5.12 -14.10 -6.49
N VAL A 163 5.17 -14.85 -7.60
CA VAL A 163 4.87 -14.31 -8.94
C VAL A 163 3.40 -13.90 -9.03
N SER A 164 2.48 -14.70 -8.49
CA SER A 164 1.06 -14.32 -8.45
C SER A 164 0.85 -13.03 -7.67
N ILE A 165 1.53 -12.88 -6.51
CA ILE A 165 1.52 -11.67 -5.68
C ILE A 165 2.03 -10.47 -6.49
N LEU A 166 3.15 -10.60 -7.16
CA LEU A 166 3.71 -9.56 -8.02
C LEU A 166 2.69 -9.12 -9.08
N LEU A 167 2.07 -10.08 -9.78
CA LEU A 167 1.13 -9.81 -10.86
C LEU A 167 -0.15 -9.11 -10.38
N TRP A 168 -0.79 -9.58 -9.30
CA TRP A 168 -2.00 -8.89 -8.82
C TRP A 168 -1.72 -7.52 -8.22
N PHE A 169 -0.55 -7.30 -7.59
CA PHE A 169 -0.17 -5.97 -7.13
C PHE A 169 0.22 -5.04 -8.30
N ILE A 170 0.83 -5.54 -9.38
CA ILE A 170 1.02 -4.75 -10.62
C ILE A 170 -0.32 -4.26 -11.15
N SER A 171 -1.30 -5.17 -11.27
CA SER A 171 -2.66 -4.86 -11.69
C SER A 171 -3.30 -3.80 -10.81
N PHE A 172 -3.31 -4.05 -9.50
CA PHE A 172 -3.96 -3.18 -8.52
C PHE A 172 -3.31 -1.80 -8.46
N SER A 173 -1.97 -1.73 -8.33
CA SER A 173 -1.25 -0.45 -8.19
C SER A 173 -1.34 0.41 -9.45
N ALA A 174 -1.34 -0.19 -10.65
CA ALA A 174 -1.54 0.56 -11.88
C ALA A 174 -2.94 1.18 -11.93
N LEU A 175 -3.98 0.42 -11.58
CA LEU A 175 -5.34 0.93 -11.55
C LEU A 175 -5.52 1.98 -10.45
N GLU A 176 -5.12 1.68 -9.22
CA GLU A 176 -5.26 2.57 -8.07
C GLU A 176 -4.66 3.94 -8.35
N THR A 177 -3.43 3.98 -8.88
CA THR A 177 -2.75 5.23 -9.24
C THR A 177 -3.48 5.97 -10.38
N GLY A 178 -4.07 5.24 -11.33
CA GLY A 178 -4.75 5.80 -12.48
C GLY A 178 -6.23 6.15 -12.27
N LEU A 179 -6.87 5.70 -11.17
CA LEU A 179 -8.31 5.88 -10.96
C LEU A 179 -8.77 7.33 -11.00
N SER A 180 -8.04 8.22 -10.33
CA SER A 180 -8.35 9.66 -10.38
C SER A 180 -8.21 10.23 -11.79
N SER A 181 -7.23 9.77 -12.56
CA SER A 181 -7.05 10.16 -13.95
C SER A 181 -8.17 9.62 -14.85
N ILE A 182 -8.62 8.39 -14.65
CA ILE A 182 -9.80 7.84 -15.34
C ILE A 182 -11.02 8.71 -15.04
N ALA A 183 -11.27 9.05 -13.78
CA ALA A 183 -12.41 9.85 -13.37
C ALA A 183 -12.37 11.27 -13.99
N VAL A 184 -11.22 11.93 -13.93
CA VAL A 184 -11.06 13.31 -14.43
C VAL A 184 -11.02 13.35 -15.95
N PHE A 185 -10.12 12.58 -16.58
CA PHE A 185 -9.85 12.73 -18.01
C PHE A 185 -10.76 11.90 -18.91
N SER A 186 -11.25 10.73 -18.46
CA SER A 186 -12.15 9.91 -19.26
C SER A 186 -13.62 10.20 -19.00
N LEU A 187 -14.00 10.66 -17.80
CA LEU A 187 -15.39 10.89 -17.42
C LEU A 187 -15.73 12.36 -17.17
N GLY A 188 -14.74 13.27 -17.20
CA GLY A 188 -14.96 14.71 -16.96
C GLY A 188 -15.38 15.07 -15.53
N ILE A 189 -15.07 14.20 -14.56
CA ILE A 189 -15.42 14.42 -13.15
C ILE A 189 -14.42 15.41 -12.54
N GLU A 190 -14.92 16.36 -11.76
CA GLU A 190 -14.08 17.30 -11.02
C GLU A 190 -13.09 16.58 -10.09
N ALA A 191 -11.84 17.06 -9.99
CA ALA A 191 -10.76 16.37 -9.32
C ALA A 191 -11.02 16.03 -7.85
N GLY A 192 -11.68 16.92 -7.10
CA GLY A 192 -12.06 16.65 -5.71
C GLY A 192 -13.13 15.57 -5.62
N THR A 193 -14.12 15.59 -6.51
CA THR A 193 -15.15 14.56 -6.61
C THR A 193 -14.54 13.22 -7.05
N ALA A 194 -13.56 13.23 -7.97
CA ALA A 194 -12.82 12.04 -8.37
C ALA A 194 -12.10 11.37 -7.18
N SER A 195 -11.52 12.16 -6.28
CA SER A 195 -10.93 11.67 -5.04
C SER A 195 -11.98 10.95 -4.15
N ILE A 196 -13.15 11.57 -3.94
CA ILE A 196 -14.25 10.99 -3.16
C ILE A 196 -14.70 9.66 -3.78
N VAL A 197 -14.90 9.64 -5.09
CA VAL A 197 -15.32 8.45 -5.85
C VAL A 197 -14.29 7.33 -5.69
N THR A 198 -13.01 7.64 -5.83
CA THR A 198 -11.92 6.67 -5.64
C THR A 198 -11.90 6.12 -4.21
N GLY A 199 -12.21 6.96 -3.21
CA GLY A 199 -12.33 6.57 -1.80
C GLY A 199 -13.38 5.49 -1.54
N SER A 200 -14.38 5.33 -2.42
CA SER A 200 -15.41 4.29 -2.29
C SER A 200 -14.84 2.87 -2.34
N MET A 201 -13.79 2.64 -3.12
CA MET A 201 -13.06 1.37 -3.17
C MET A 201 -12.37 1.08 -1.83
N THR A 202 -11.68 2.07 -1.27
CA THR A 202 -11.01 1.95 0.02
C THR A 202 -12.00 1.71 1.15
N LEU A 203 -13.14 2.41 1.14
CA LEU A 203 -14.21 2.20 2.12
C LEU A 203 -14.75 0.77 2.07
N SER A 204 -15.07 0.27 0.86
CA SER A 204 -15.51 -1.11 0.66
C SER A 204 -14.48 -2.12 1.14
N PHE A 205 -13.21 -1.90 0.80
CA PHE A 205 -12.10 -2.75 1.27
C PHE A 205 -12.06 -2.82 2.80
N ILE A 206 -12.12 -1.69 3.51
CA ILE A 206 -12.05 -1.64 4.97
C ILE A 206 -13.24 -2.36 5.60
N LEU A 207 -14.45 -2.10 5.12
CA LEU A 207 -15.67 -2.74 5.62
C LEU A 207 -15.65 -4.26 5.40
N CYS A 208 -15.08 -4.71 4.29
CA CYS A 208 -15.00 -6.12 3.93
C CYS A 208 -13.75 -6.85 4.45
N ALA A 209 -12.78 -6.15 5.02
CA ALA A 209 -11.53 -6.74 5.50
C ALA A 209 -11.76 -7.80 6.58
N PHE A 210 -12.58 -7.50 7.58
CA PHE A 210 -12.89 -8.45 8.65
C PHE A 210 -13.69 -9.67 8.15
N PRO A 211 -14.81 -9.51 7.41
CA PRO A 211 -15.50 -10.65 6.79
C PRO A 211 -14.61 -11.48 5.89
N SER A 212 -13.70 -10.85 5.15
CA SER A 212 -12.75 -11.52 4.27
C SER A 212 -11.80 -12.46 5.04
N GLY A 213 -11.28 -12.01 6.18
CA GLY A 213 -10.47 -12.86 7.07
C GLY A 213 -11.25 -14.08 7.59
N LEU A 214 -12.53 -13.90 7.97
CA LEU A 214 -13.40 -15.01 8.39
C LEU A 214 -13.66 -16.00 7.24
N LEU A 215 -13.83 -15.51 6.01
CA LEU A 215 -13.96 -16.39 4.85
C LEU A 215 -12.67 -17.16 4.57
N GLY A 216 -11.51 -16.52 4.75
CA GLY A 216 -10.20 -17.16 4.65
C GLY A 216 -10.04 -18.36 5.61
N THR A 217 -10.54 -18.23 6.85
CA THR A 217 -10.51 -19.33 7.82
C THR A 217 -11.54 -20.43 7.51
N ARG A 218 -12.71 -20.09 6.95
CA ARG A 218 -13.78 -21.07 6.65
C ARG A 218 -13.57 -21.81 5.33
N TRP A 219 -13.22 -21.12 4.26
CA TRP A 219 -13.08 -21.68 2.91
C TRP A 219 -11.65 -22.11 2.58
N GLY A 220 -10.70 -21.71 3.43
CA GLY A 220 -9.26 -21.82 3.20
C GLY A 220 -8.71 -20.64 2.41
N LEU A 221 -7.49 -20.25 2.74
CA LEU A 221 -6.82 -19.03 2.18
C LEU A 221 -6.76 -19.03 0.66
N ARG A 222 -6.34 -20.15 0.07
CA ARG A 222 -6.20 -20.28 -1.39
C ARG A 222 -7.54 -20.10 -2.12
N ARG A 223 -8.63 -20.74 -1.65
CA ARG A 223 -9.96 -20.63 -2.27
C ARG A 223 -10.48 -19.21 -2.21
N THR A 224 -10.35 -18.57 -1.05
CA THR A 224 -10.77 -17.18 -0.84
C THR A 224 -10.05 -16.23 -1.78
N ILE A 225 -8.73 -16.37 -1.94
CA ILE A 225 -7.94 -15.59 -2.88
C ILE A 225 -8.36 -15.87 -4.33
N LEU A 226 -8.60 -17.11 -4.72
CA LEU A 226 -9.05 -17.44 -6.08
C LEU A 226 -10.40 -16.82 -6.41
N VAL A 227 -11.37 -16.84 -5.47
CA VAL A 227 -12.67 -16.14 -5.64
C VAL A 227 -12.45 -14.65 -5.78
N GLY A 228 -11.58 -14.05 -4.96
CA GLY A 228 -11.22 -12.63 -5.05
C GLY A 228 -10.60 -12.27 -6.40
N LEU A 229 -9.61 -13.04 -6.87
CA LEU A 229 -8.93 -12.80 -8.16
C LEU A 229 -9.89 -12.97 -9.35
N ALA A 230 -10.74 -14.02 -9.33
CA ALA A 230 -11.74 -14.22 -10.36
C ALA A 230 -12.75 -13.06 -10.42
N GLY A 231 -13.28 -12.66 -9.25
CA GLY A 231 -14.20 -11.53 -9.14
C GLY A 231 -13.58 -10.20 -9.57
N LEU A 232 -12.32 -9.94 -9.17
CA LEU A 232 -11.59 -8.76 -9.63
C LEU A 232 -11.39 -8.77 -11.14
N THR A 233 -10.92 -9.89 -11.71
CA THR A 233 -10.70 -10.00 -13.16
C THR A 233 -11.98 -9.72 -13.93
N ALA A 234 -13.10 -10.33 -13.51
CA ALA A 234 -14.40 -10.10 -14.11
C ALA A 234 -14.84 -8.64 -13.95
N MET A 235 -14.72 -8.07 -12.75
CA MET A 235 -15.19 -6.72 -12.47
C MET A 235 -14.35 -5.64 -13.14
N LEU A 236 -13.02 -5.86 -13.26
CA LEU A 236 -12.14 -4.97 -14.01
C LEU A 236 -12.50 -4.97 -15.51
N LEU A 237 -12.79 -6.15 -16.08
CA LEU A 237 -13.26 -6.26 -17.45
C LEU A 237 -14.61 -5.57 -17.65
N VAL A 238 -15.57 -5.80 -16.76
CA VAL A 238 -16.87 -5.13 -16.75
C VAL A 238 -16.69 -3.61 -16.62
N GLY A 239 -15.78 -3.16 -15.76
CA GLY A 239 -15.45 -1.75 -15.57
C GLY A 239 -15.05 -1.04 -16.86
N PHE A 240 -14.27 -1.70 -17.73
CA PHE A 240 -13.93 -1.15 -19.05
C PHE A 240 -15.15 -0.78 -19.89
N PHE A 241 -16.24 -1.55 -19.79
CA PHE A 241 -17.45 -1.33 -20.59
C PHE A 241 -18.46 -0.40 -19.92
N ILE A 242 -18.68 -0.52 -18.60
CA ILE A 242 -19.78 0.14 -17.91
C ILE A 242 -19.38 1.39 -17.11
N ALA A 243 -18.10 1.58 -16.74
CA ALA A 243 -17.67 2.74 -15.98
C ALA A 243 -17.66 4.02 -16.86
N ARG A 244 -18.86 4.54 -17.17
CA ARG A 244 -19.09 5.67 -18.06
C ARG A 244 -19.65 6.91 -17.35
N ASN A 245 -20.04 6.79 -16.10
CA ASN A 245 -20.55 7.87 -15.26
C ASN A 245 -20.19 7.59 -13.79
N ILE A 246 -20.44 8.56 -12.91
CA ILE A 246 -20.11 8.48 -11.49
C ILE A 246 -20.73 7.26 -10.84
N PHE A 247 -22.01 6.99 -11.07
CA PHE A 247 -22.72 5.90 -10.39
C PHE A 247 -22.17 4.53 -10.79
N SER A 248 -21.96 4.30 -12.09
CA SER A 248 -21.39 3.05 -12.58
C SER A 248 -19.94 2.88 -12.13
N LEU A 249 -19.16 3.96 -12.08
CA LEU A 249 -17.79 3.92 -11.56
C LEU A 249 -17.76 3.55 -10.07
N VAL A 250 -18.58 4.22 -9.23
CA VAL A 250 -18.70 3.90 -7.80
C VAL A 250 -19.11 2.45 -7.59
N PHE A 251 -20.11 1.96 -8.35
CA PHE A 251 -20.53 0.57 -8.27
C PHE A 251 -19.37 -0.40 -8.55
N VAL A 252 -18.64 -0.18 -9.65
CA VAL A 252 -17.48 -1.01 -10.00
C VAL A 252 -16.42 -0.97 -8.90
N LEU A 253 -16.10 0.22 -8.37
CA LEU A 253 -15.09 0.41 -7.34
C LEU A 253 -15.46 -0.26 -6.01
N VAL A 254 -16.72 -0.15 -5.60
CA VAL A 254 -17.23 -0.83 -4.38
C VAL A 254 -17.10 -2.34 -4.51
N VAL A 255 -17.48 -2.90 -5.66
CA VAL A 255 -17.37 -4.35 -5.91
C VAL A 255 -15.90 -4.78 -6.00
N CYS A 256 -15.04 -3.98 -6.65
CA CYS A 256 -13.61 -4.22 -6.67
C CYS A 256 -13.00 -4.19 -5.25
N GLY A 257 -13.40 -3.24 -4.39
CA GLY A 257 -12.95 -3.15 -3.01
C GLY A 257 -13.29 -4.41 -2.19
N PHE A 258 -14.50 -4.96 -2.38
CA PHE A 258 -14.90 -6.23 -1.77
C PHE A 258 -13.98 -7.39 -2.20
N PHE A 259 -13.82 -7.60 -3.52
CA PHE A 259 -12.96 -8.68 -4.01
C PHE A 259 -11.48 -8.46 -3.66
N TRP A 260 -11.03 -7.20 -3.63
CA TRP A 260 -9.68 -6.87 -3.19
C TRP A 260 -9.43 -7.24 -1.73
N ALA A 261 -10.42 -7.09 -0.86
CA ALA A 261 -10.32 -7.54 0.53
C ALA A 261 -10.10 -9.06 0.61
N LEU A 262 -10.79 -9.86 -0.22
CA LEU A 262 -10.58 -11.32 -0.27
C LEU A 262 -9.14 -11.69 -0.65
N VAL A 263 -8.52 -10.95 -1.55
CA VAL A 263 -7.14 -11.20 -1.97
C VAL A 263 -6.15 -10.68 -0.93
N ASN A 264 -6.22 -9.39 -0.61
CA ASN A 264 -5.20 -8.70 0.16
C ASN A 264 -5.07 -9.22 1.59
N VAL A 265 -6.21 -9.38 2.30
CA VAL A 265 -6.22 -9.83 3.70
C VAL A 265 -5.67 -11.24 3.86
N ASN A 266 -5.90 -12.12 2.88
CA ASN A 266 -5.52 -13.52 2.95
C ASN A 266 -4.14 -13.82 2.30
N SER A 267 -3.54 -12.84 1.63
CA SER A 267 -2.31 -13.05 0.86
C SER A 267 -1.07 -13.28 1.71
N LEU A 268 -0.82 -12.47 2.74
CA LEU A 268 0.31 -12.66 3.65
C LEU A 268 0.17 -13.94 4.50
N PRO A 269 -1.01 -14.24 5.09
CA PRO A 269 -1.23 -15.53 5.75
C PRO A 269 -0.93 -16.73 4.84
N LEU A 270 -1.31 -16.69 3.55
CA LEU A 270 -1.02 -17.76 2.60
C LEU A 270 0.50 -17.98 2.43
N VAL A 271 1.27 -16.90 2.32
CA VAL A 271 2.73 -16.99 2.19
C VAL A 271 3.37 -17.57 3.43
N LEU A 272 2.87 -17.22 4.62
CA LEU A 272 3.36 -17.73 5.89
C LEU A 272 3.02 -19.21 6.09
N ASP A 273 1.81 -19.62 5.70
CA ASP A 273 1.33 -21.01 5.82
C ASP A 273 2.10 -21.98 4.90
N GLN A 274 2.50 -21.53 3.72
CA GLN A 274 3.31 -22.31 2.79
C GLN A 274 4.83 -22.20 3.04
N GLY A 275 5.25 -21.28 3.88
CA GLY A 275 6.64 -21.06 4.29
C GLY A 275 7.10 -22.06 5.34
N ASP A 276 8.42 -22.07 5.57
CA ASP A 276 9.03 -22.76 6.72
C ASP A 276 8.79 -21.89 7.98
N GLU A 277 8.19 -22.46 9.03
CA GLU A 277 7.94 -21.77 10.31
C GLU A 277 9.19 -21.10 10.88
N LYS A 278 10.36 -21.73 10.69
CA LYS A 278 11.66 -21.20 11.11
C LYS A 278 12.13 -19.99 10.28
N ARG A 279 11.48 -19.69 9.15
CA ARG A 279 11.84 -18.64 8.20
C ARG A 279 10.70 -17.65 7.92
N SER A 280 9.77 -17.48 8.85
CA SER A 280 8.63 -16.58 8.72
C SER A 280 9.02 -15.14 8.37
N GLY A 281 10.13 -14.64 8.93
CA GLY A 281 10.67 -13.33 8.60
C GLY A 281 11.10 -13.19 7.14
N ALA A 282 11.77 -14.21 6.57
CA ALA A 282 12.17 -14.22 5.17
C ALA A 282 10.93 -14.28 4.24
N SER A 283 9.94 -15.09 4.58
CA SER A 283 8.67 -15.20 3.83
C SER A 283 7.92 -13.87 3.81
N THR A 284 7.83 -13.18 4.95
CA THR A 284 7.25 -11.82 5.06
C THR A 284 8.05 -10.81 4.23
N GLY A 285 9.39 -10.86 4.30
CA GLY A 285 10.26 -9.99 3.51
C GLY A 285 10.03 -10.14 2.00
N ASN A 286 9.87 -11.38 1.53
CA ASN A 286 9.60 -11.68 0.12
C ASN A 286 8.24 -11.18 -0.35
N TYR A 287 7.21 -11.34 0.48
CA TYR A 287 5.88 -10.79 0.23
C TYR A 287 5.94 -9.26 0.04
N TYR A 288 6.57 -8.55 0.99
CA TYR A 288 6.69 -7.10 0.88
C TYR A 288 7.58 -6.67 -0.27
N PHE A 289 8.66 -7.41 -0.57
CA PHE A 289 9.48 -7.10 -1.74
C PHE A 289 8.67 -7.21 -3.03
N ALA A 290 7.93 -8.31 -3.24
CA ALA A 290 7.09 -8.50 -4.41
C ALA A 290 6.02 -7.41 -4.55
N SER A 291 5.32 -7.08 -3.45
CA SER A 291 4.28 -6.04 -3.44
C SER A 291 4.83 -4.63 -3.69
N GLN A 292 5.99 -4.28 -3.10
CA GLN A 292 6.61 -2.98 -3.30
C GLN A 292 7.23 -2.83 -4.70
N LEU A 293 7.82 -3.90 -5.24
CA LEU A 293 8.28 -3.93 -6.63
C LEU A 293 7.10 -3.70 -7.59
N ALA A 294 5.97 -4.36 -7.34
CA ALA A 294 4.76 -4.17 -8.12
C ALA A 294 4.21 -2.74 -8.04
N ALA A 295 4.29 -2.10 -6.87
CA ALA A 295 3.87 -0.71 -6.66
C ALA A 295 4.70 0.31 -7.48
N VAL A 296 5.91 -0.06 -7.89
CA VAL A 296 6.74 0.74 -8.81
C VAL A 296 6.45 0.34 -10.26
N VAL A 297 6.49 -0.96 -10.56
CA VAL A 297 6.37 -1.50 -11.92
C VAL A 297 4.97 -1.27 -12.50
N GLY A 298 3.93 -1.46 -11.69
CA GLY A 298 2.52 -1.36 -12.13
C GLY A 298 2.18 0.02 -12.69
N PRO A 299 2.29 1.11 -11.91
CA PRO A 299 2.04 2.46 -12.40
C PRO A 299 2.94 2.86 -13.57
N THR A 300 4.21 2.42 -13.57
CA THR A 300 5.15 2.71 -14.64
C THR A 300 4.69 2.08 -15.96
N LEU A 301 4.40 0.77 -15.96
CA LEU A 301 3.91 0.07 -17.16
C LEU A 301 2.54 0.58 -17.59
N GLY A 302 1.63 0.84 -16.64
CA GLY A 302 0.32 1.43 -16.89
C GLY A 302 0.43 2.81 -17.54
N GLY A 303 1.33 3.66 -17.02
CA GLY A 303 1.59 4.99 -17.58
C GLY A 303 2.18 4.95 -18.99
N VAL A 304 3.13 4.03 -19.25
CA VAL A 304 3.68 3.81 -20.60
C VAL A 304 2.57 3.37 -21.57
N LEU A 305 1.71 2.42 -21.14
CA LEU A 305 0.59 1.96 -21.95
C LEU A 305 -0.36 3.11 -22.33
N VAL A 306 -0.74 3.92 -21.35
CA VAL A 306 -1.61 5.09 -21.56
C VAL A 306 -0.94 6.07 -22.52
N GLY A 307 0.36 6.34 -22.36
CA GLY A 307 1.12 7.24 -23.23
C GLY A 307 1.14 6.77 -24.69
N VAL A 308 1.39 5.46 -24.93
CA VAL A 308 1.42 4.85 -26.27
C VAL A 308 0.03 4.83 -26.91
N LEU A 309 -1.03 4.64 -26.13
CA LEU A 309 -2.42 4.53 -26.62
C LEU A 309 -3.16 5.88 -26.64
N GLY A 310 -2.45 6.99 -26.85
CA GLY A 310 -3.06 8.31 -27.09
C GLY A 310 -3.60 8.98 -25.83
N GLN A 311 -3.06 8.69 -24.66
CA GLN A 311 -3.44 9.24 -23.36
C GLN A 311 -4.86 8.85 -22.89
N GLU A 312 -5.40 7.76 -23.42
CA GLU A 312 -6.69 7.26 -22.97
C GLU A 312 -6.56 6.38 -21.72
N TYR A 313 -6.85 6.93 -20.55
CA TYR A 313 -6.72 6.25 -19.25
C TYR A 313 -7.63 5.04 -19.07
N ARG A 314 -8.72 4.91 -19.85
CA ARG A 314 -9.62 3.74 -19.81
C ARG A 314 -8.89 2.42 -20.12
N TRP A 315 -7.76 2.44 -20.83
CA TRP A 315 -6.97 1.24 -21.12
C TRP A 315 -6.37 0.62 -19.88
N LEU A 316 -6.26 1.35 -18.76
CA LEU A 316 -5.83 0.82 -17.48
C LEU A 316 -6.76 -0.30 -16.97
N TRP A 317 -8.04 -0.27 -17.29
CA TRP A 317 -8.96 -1.35 -16.96
C TRP A 317 -8.55 -2.66 -17.62
N LEU A 318 -8.23 -2.66 -18.91
CA LEU A 318 -7.80 -3.86 -19.64
C LEU A 318 -6.39 -4.31 -19.23
N PHE A 319 -5.47 -3.35 -19.00
CA PHE A 319 -4.15 -3.65 -18.43
C PHE A 319 -4.29 -4.40 -17.10
N SER A 320 -5.10 -3.87 -16.21
CA SER A 320 -5.33 -4.48 -14.90
C SER A 320 -6.06 -5.81 -15.00
N THR A 321 -7.03 -5.94 -15.90
CA THR A 321 -7.70 -7.21 -16.19
C THR A 321 -6.71 -8.28 -16.63
N PHE A 322 -5.78 -7.94 -17.53
CA PHE A 322 -4.77 -8.87 -18.03
C PHE A 322 -3.87 -9.40 -16.91
N PHE A 323 -3.27 -8.50 -16.12
CA PHE A 323 -2.37 -8.91 -15.05
C PHE A 323 -3.11 -9.63 -13.91
N MET A 324 -4.34 -9.23 -13.59
CA MET A 324 -5.18 -9.91 -12.59
C MET A 324 -5.59 -11.30 -13.05
N GLY A 325 -5.97 -11.46 -14.33
CA GLY A 325 -6.29 -12.75 -14.94
C GLY A 325 -5.06 -13.69 -14.99
N LEU A 326 -3.88 -13.14 -15.28
CA LEU A 326 -2.64 -13.91 -15.25
C LEU A 326 -2.29 -14.35 -13.80
N ALA A 327 -2.50 -13.46 -12.81
CA ALA A 327 -2.35 -13.80 -11.40
C ALA A 327 -3.32 -14.92 -10.99
N PHE A 328 -4.59 -14.83 -11.41
CA PHE A 328 -5.59 -15.87 -11.19
C PHE A 328 -5.13 -17.20 -11.77
N TRP A 329 -4.72 -17.21 -13.05
CA TRP A 329 -4.24 -18.41 -13.73
C TRP A 329 -3.03 -19.02 -13.02
N MET A 330 -2.03 -18.22 -12.65
CA MET A 330 -0.86 -18.68 -11.89
C MET A 330 -1.28 -19.28 -10.53
N MET A 331 -2.19 -18.63 -9.82
CA MET A 331 -2.67 -19.09 -8.51
C MET A 331 -3.45 -20.42 -8.59
N THR A 332 -4.11 -20.74 -9.72
CA THR A 332 -4.73 -22.06 -9.92
C THR A 332 -3.71 -23.19 -9.99
N ARG A 333 -2.45 -22.91 -10.35
CA ARG A 333 -1.35 -23.88 -10.45
C ARG A 333 -0.68 -24.21 -9.11
N VAL A 334 -0.98 -23.44 -8.07
CA VAL A 334 -0.44 -23.70 -6.74
C VAL A 334 -1.02 -25.00 -6.19
N GLN A 335 -0.14 -25.95 -5.86
CA GLN A 335 -0.53 -27.18 -5.15
C GLN A 335 -0.57 -26.84 -3.65
N TYR A 336 -1.77 -26.77 -3.10
CA TYR A 336 -1.98 -26.46 -1.69
C TYR A 336 -2.21 -27.74 -0.92
N THR A 337 -1.27 -28.10 -0.08
CA THR A 337 -1.41 -29.19 0.89
C THR A 337 -1.93 -28.55 2.19
N ASN A 338 -3.17 -28.86 2.58
CA ASN A 338 -3.63 -28.53 3.93
C ASN A 338 -2.72 -29.28 4.92
N LYS A 339 -1.96 -28.54 5.71
CA LYS A 339 -1.30 -29.09 6.90
C LYS A 339 -2.28 -29.20 8.06
#